data_35f2609758a59e4a8d1fb0c0250695c8
#
_entry.id   35f2609758a59e4a8d1fb0c0250695c8
#
_cell.length_a   1.000
_cell.length_b   1.000
_cell.length_c   1.000
_cell.angle_alpha   90.00
_cell.angle_beta   90.00
_cell.angle_gamma   90.00
#
_symmetry.space_group_name_H-M   'P 1'
#
loop_
_entity.id
_entity.type
_entity.pdbx_description
1 polymer ?
#
loop_
_entity_poly.entity_id
_entity_poly.type
_entity_poly.pdbx_seq_one_letter_code
_entity_poly.pdbx_strand_id
1 'polypeptide(L)'
;MRDKDGEVRVLRNACRHQNMPVVGTAPGTCESFRCRFHGWTYDLQGKFLAAPPPVAPADPAPGANDLQSLPARVLNGLVFFAVDHVSTAILPPDPGQPYGGTIVTDIACNWKVCVEQLLGEHGVDEPGFAWFWPLVAMRRSGPAVLVEQVVPHTFLRTRLFSHVFGGTVEAQKEAAAAAKEACERLQLTRAAGTPAEGGALLTRFHQMLDEAYAGSS
;
A
#
# COMPACT_ATOMS: atom_id res chain seq x y z
N MET A 1 -6.63 9.80 4.88
CA MET A 1 -7.14 10.41 6.12
C MET A 1 -8.66 10.19 6.23
N ARG A 2 -9.21 10.28 7.43
CA ARG A 2 -10.68 10.30 7.66
C ARG A 2 -11.05 11.70 8.13
N ASP A 3 -12.05 12.30 7.49
CA ASP A 3 -12.52 13.64 7.86
C ASP A 3 -13.54 13.60 9.02
N LYS A 4 -14.07 14.77 9.39
CA LYS A 4 -15.03 14.90 10.51
C LYS A 4 -16.37 14.21 10.26
N ASP A 5 -16.74 14.04 8.99
CA ASP A 5 -17.96 13.38 8.56
C ASP A 5 -17.79 11.86 8.48
N GLY A 6 -16.59 11.35 8.80
CA GLY A 6 -16.24 9.94 8.73
C GLY A 6 -15.81 9.46 7.34
N GLU A 7 -15.81 10.35 6.34
CA GLU A 7 -15.40 10.04 4.98
C GLU A 7 -13.90 9.82 4.87
N VAL A 8 -13.50 8.77 4.17
CA VAL A 8 -12.10 8.48 3.89
C VAL A 8 -11.71 9.12 2.57
N ARG A 9 -10.68 9.97 2.64
CA ARG A 9 -10.12 10.65 1.48
C ARG A 9 -8.65 10.30 1.31
N VAL A 10 -8.22 10.18 0.06
CA VAL A 10 -6.81 10.03 -0.29
C VAL A 10 -6.38 11.27 -1.04
N LEU A 11 -5.43 12.00 -0.47
CA LEU A 11 -4.88 13.21 -1.03
C LEU A 11 -3.38 13.00 -1.31
N ARG A 12 -2.92 13.49 -2.44
CA ARG A 12 -1.49 13.49 -2.73
C ARG A 12 -0.77 14.36 -1.71
N ASN A 13 0.16 13.79 -0.98
CA ASN A 13 0.94 14.50 0.03
C ASN A 13 2.05 15.36 -0.60
N ALA A 14 1.63 16.32 -1.41
CA ALA A 14 2.52 17.22 -2.13
C ALA A 14 1.91 18.63 -2.18
N CYS A 15 2.52 19.58 -1.49
CA CYS A 15 2.09 20.97 -1.45
C CYS A 15 2.08 21.57 -2.87
N ARG A 16 0.99 22.24 -3.24
CA ARG A 16 0.84 22.84 -4.58
C ARG A 16 1.81 23.99 -4.85
N HIS A 17 2.44 24.53 -3.80
CA HIS A 17 3.46 25.57 -3.95
C HIS A 17 4.75 25.02 -4.58
N GLN A 18 5.40 24.03 -3.95
CA GLN A 18 6.71 23.49 -4.37
C GLN A 18 6.82 21.97 -4.14
N ASN A 19 5.72 21.25 -4.19
CA ASN A 19 5.65 19.78 -4.04
C ASN A 19 6.27 19.19 -2.75
N MET A 20 6.49 20.01 -1.72
CA MET A 20 6.97 19.53 -0.43
C MET A 20 5.88 18.73 0.29
N PRO A 21 6.24 17.68 1.05
CA PRO A 21 5.28 16.95 1.86
C PRO A 21 4.54 17.89 2.82
N VAL A 22 3.21 17.84 2.80
CA VAL A 22 2.36 18.68 3.67
C VAL A 22 2.28 18.09 5.07
N VAL A 23 2.15 16.76 5.18
CA VAL A 23 2.11 16.03 6.43
C VAL A 23 3.32 15.10 6.57
N GLY A 24 3.74 14.86 7.80
CA GLY A 24 4.80 13.90 8.10
C GLY A 24 4.33 12.45 8.01
N THR A 25 5.19 11.53 8.41
CA THR A 25 4.94 10.08 8.35
C THR A 25 4.19 9.53 9.57
N ALA A 26 4.14 10.27 10.67
CA ALA A 26 3.44 9.83 11.87
C ALA A 26 1.93 10.00 11.71
N PRO A 27 1.13 9.03 12.17
CA PRO A 27 -0.31 9.18 12.25
C PRO A 27 -0.68 10.26 13.29
N GLY A 28 -1.81 10.90 13.11
CA GLY A 28 -2.28 11.93 14.02
C GLY A 28 -3.63 12.51 13.59
N THR A 29 -4.12 13.45 14.38
CA THR A 29 -5.34 14.21 14.12
C THR A 29 -5.02 15.68 13.93
N CYS A 30 -5.72 16.36 13.03
CA CYS A 30 -5.60 17.79 12.79
C CYS A 30 -6.91 18.36 12.27
N GLU A 31 -7.06 19.69 12.38
CA GLU A 31 -8.19 20.43 11.85
C GLU A 31 -7.96 20.92 10.40
N SER A 32 -6.70 21.02 10.02
CA SER A 32 -6.24 21.44 8.68
C SER A 32 -4.82 20.95 8.44
N PHE A 33 -4.43 20.88 7.18
CA PHE A 33 -3.07 20.55 6.78
C PHE A 33 -2.28 21.85 6.55
N ARG A 34 -1.16 22.01 7.23
CA ARG A 34 -0.26 23.14 7.03
C ARG A 34 1.11 22.68 6.58
N CYS A 35 1.49 23.08 5.38
CA CYS A 35 2.84 22.84 4.85
C CYS A 35 3.89 23.51 5.75
N ARG A 36 4.86 22.71 6.23
CA ARG A 36 5.90 23.20 7.15
C ARG A 36 6.92 24.12 6.48
N PHE A 37 6.98 24.10 5.14
CA PHE A 37 7.95 24.88 4.38
C PHE A 37 7.57 26.37 4.32
N HIS A 38 6.39 26.67 3.77
CA HIS A 38 5.97 28.05 3.54
C HIS A 38 4.56 28.36 4.10
N GLY A 39 4.00 27.46 4.92
CA GLY A 39 2.76 27.74 5.64
C GLY A 39 1.48 27.65 4.79
N TRP A 40 1.54 27.16 3.54
CA TRP A 40 0.31 26.92 2.78
C TRP A 40 -0.60 25.97 3.53
N THR A 41 -1.86 26.37 3.69
CA THR A 41 -2.82 25.67 4.52
C THR A 41 -3.98 25.18 3.69
N TYR A 42 -4.43 23.96 3.98
CA TYR A 42 -5.51 23.27 3.29
C TYR A 42 -6.49 22.69 4.32
N ASP A 43 -7.77 22.61 3.96
CA ASP A 43 -8.73 21.87 4.79
C ASP A 43 -8.56 20.35 4.65
N LEU A 44 -9.40 19.60 5.37
CA LEU A 44 -9.38 18.13 5.33
C LEU A 44 -9.91 17.54 4.00
N GLN A 45 -10.56 18.32 3.16
CA GLN A 45 -10.94 17.97 1.80
C GLN A 45 -9.83 18.23 0.77
N GLY A 46 -8.74 18.86 1.22
CA GLY A 46 -7.61 19.25 0.39
C GLY A 46 -7.75 20.62 -0.28
N LYS A 47 -8.81 21.38 0.02
CA LYS A 47 -8.99 22.72 -0.54
C LYS A 47 -8.00 23.69 0.07
N PHE A 48 -7.43 24.53 -0.78
CA PHE A 48 -6.56 25.60 -0.35
C PHE A 48 -7.33 26.64 0.47
N LEU A 49 -6.84 26.97 1.65
CA LEU A 49 -7.43 27.94 2.57
C LEU A 49 -6.66 29.26 2.61
N ALA A 50 -5.33 29.18 2.75
CA ALA A 50 -4.52 30.38 2.94
C ALA A 50 -3.06 30.11 2.66
N ALA A 51 -2.34 31.20 2.34
CA ALA A 51 -0.89 31.27 2.35
C ALA A 51 -0.43 32.59 3.00
N PRO A 52 0.64 32.60 3.80
CA PRO A 52 1.17 33.83 4.35
C PRO A 52 1.85 34.66 3.25
N PRO A 53 1.82 36.02 3.32
CA PRO A 53 2.68 36.82 2.48
C PRO A 53 4.17 36.53 2.76
N PRO A 54 5.07 36.56 1.75
CA PRO A 54 4.86 36.91 0.34
C PRO A 54 4.60 35.68 -0.59
N VAL A 55 4.31 34.51 -0.04
CA VAL A 55 4.18 33.26 -0.80
C VAL A 55 2.74 32.98 -1.25
N ALA A 56 1.98 34.04 -1.54
CA ALA A 56 0.64 33.90 -2.09
C ALA A 56 0.67 33.14 -3.43
N PRO A 57 -0.42 32.38 -3.75
CA PRO A 57 -0.48 31.66 -5.02
C PRO A 57 -0.50 32.62 -6.21
N ALA A 58 0.22 32.25 -7.26
CA ALA A 58 0.23 32.99 -8.52
C ALA A 58 -1.11 32.87 -9.28
N ASP A 59 -1.79 31.74 -9.14
CA ASP A 59 -3.08 31.46 -9.75
C ASP A 59 -4.21 31.57 -8.71
N PRO A 60 -5.08 32.58 -8.78
CA PRO A 60 -6.20 32.75 -7.88
C PRO A 60 -7.44 31.92 -8.27
N ALA A 61 -7.41 31.18 -9.38
CA ALA A 61 -8.56 30.44 -9.84
C ALA A 61 -9.01 29.40 -8.78
N PRO A 62 -10.32 29.24 -8.54
CA PRO A 62 -10.84 28.25 -7.60
C PRO A 62 -10.36 26.84 -7.94
N GLY A 63 -9.82 26.14 -6.96
CA GLY A 63 -9.32 24.78 -7.11
C GLY A 63 -7.92 24.63 -7.70
N ALA A 64 -7.34 25.66 -8.31
CA ALA A 64 -5.99 25.60 -8.92
C ALA A 64 -4.91 25.23 -7.90
N ASN A 65 -5.11 25.61 -6.66
CA ASN A 65 -4.16 25.41 -5.56
C ASN A 65 -4.57 24.31 -4.59
N ASP A 66 -5.65 23.57 -4.86
CA ASP A 66 -6.11 22.47 -4.02
C ASP A 66 -5.15 21.26 -4.10
N LEU A 67 -5.02 20.51 -3.01
CA LEU A 67 -4.30 19.23 -3.05
C LEU A 67 -5.00 18.28 -4.01
N GLN A 68 -4.22 17.53 -4.78
CA GLN A 68 -4.77 16.53 -5.67
C GLN A 68 -5.45 15.42 -4.87
N SER A 69 -6.77 15.25 -5.06
CA SER A 69 -7.52 14.11 -4.56
C SER A 69 -7.31 12.92 -5.49
N LEU A 70 -7.14 11.73 -4.92
CA LEU A 70 -7.07 10.49 -5.66
C LEU A 70 -8.36 9.70 -5.47
N PRO A 71 -8.89 9.06 -6.53
CA PRO A 71 -10.02 8.16 -6.42
C PRO A 71 -9.76 7.11 -5.35
N ALA A 72 -10.65 6.98 -4.39
CA ALA A 72 -10.53 6.04 -3.30
C ALA A 72 -11.85 5.32 -3.02
N ARG A 73 -11.75 4.08 -2.55
CA ARG A 73 -12.89 3.29 -2.06
C ARG A 73 -12.52 2.59 -0.77
N VAL A 74 -13.44 2.59 0.16
CA VAL A 74 -13.35 1.79 1.39
C VAL A 74 -14.21 0.56 1.21
N LEU A 75 -13.58 -0.59 1.25
CA LEU A 75 -14.25 -1.87 1.09
C LEU A 75 -13.70 -2.84 2.15
N ASN A 76 -14.61 -3.41 2.93
CA ASN A 76 -14.25 -4.41 3.93
C ASN A 76 -13.14 -3.93 4.89
N GLY A 77 -13.18 -2.66 5.30
CA GLY A 77 -12.19 -2.07 6.21
C GLY A 77 -10.86 -1.68 5.55
N LEU A 78 -10.66 -2.00 4.28
CA LEU A 78 -9.46 -1.64 3.50
C LEU A 78 -9.71 -0.42 2.63
N VAL A 79 -8.69 0.43 2.49
CA VAL A 79 -8.74 1.63 1.64
C VAL A 79 -7.97 1.35 0.35
N PHE A 80 -8.69 1.31 -0.76
CA PHE A 80 -8.11 1.21 -2.11
C PHE A 80 -8.07 2.58 -2.76
N PHE A 81 -6.97 2.89 -3.45
CA PHE A 81 -6.86 4.12 -4.22
C PHE A 81 -6.01 3.90 -5.48
N ALA A 82 -6.23 4.72 -6.49
CA ALA A 82 -5.50 4.67 -7.75
C ALA A 82 -5.28 6.08 -8.30
N VAL A 83 -4.43 6.20 -9.32
CA VAL A 83 -4.19 7.49 -10.00
C VAL A 83 -5.41 7.91 -10.80
N ASP A 84 -6.05 6.96 -11.51
CA ASP A 84 -7.16 7.23 -12.42
C ASP A 84 -8.50 6.72 -11.86
N HIS A 85 -8.61 5.43 -11.58
CA HIS A 85 -9.81 4.81 -11.03
C HIS A 85 -9.48 3.56 -10.21
N VAL A 86 -10.34 3.24 -9.24
CA VAL A 86 -10.26 1.99 -8.48
C VAL A 86 -11.17 0.96 -9.14
N SER A 87 -10.58 -0.07 -9.74
CA SER A 87 -11.35 -1.21 -10.25
C SER A 87 -12.01 -1.97 -9.11
N THR A 88 -13.28 -2.33 -9.28
CA THR A 88 -14.03 -3.15 -8.32
C THR A 88 -13.99 -4.64 -8.62
N ALA A 89 -13.42 -5.02 -9.75
CA ALA A 89 -13.48 -6.41 -10.24
C ALA A 89 -12.60 -7.39 -9.46
N ILE A 90 -11.61 -6.87 -8.70
CA ILE A 90 -10.62 -7.71 -8.01
C ILE A 90 -10.33 -7.11 -6.65
N LEU A 91 -11.28 -7.23 -5.72
CA LEU A 91 -11.11 -6.74 -4.35
C LEU A 91 -11.12 -7.89 -3.36
N PRO A 92 -10.25 -7.87 -2.33
CA PRO A 92 -10.26 -8.89 -1.31
C PRO A 92 -11.64 -8.94 -0.62
N PRO A 93 -12.15 -10.13 -0.32
CA PRO A 93 -13.36 -10.28 0.46
C PRO A 93 -13.18 -9.69 1.86
N ASP A 94 -14.31 -9.49 2.55
CA ASP A 94 -14.26 -9.08 3.96
C ASP A 94 -13.48 -10.13 4.76
N PRO A 95 -12.47 -9.76 5.53
CA PRO A 95 -11.81 -10.67 6.46
C PRO A 95 -12.80 -11.34 7.44
N GLY A 96 -13.95 -10.72 7.68
CA GLY A 96 -15.02 -11.25 8.53
C GLY A 96 -14.65 -11.32 10.02
N GLN A 97 -13.56 -10.66 10.42
CA GLN A 97 -12.98 -10.74 11.75
C GLN A 97 -12.56 -9.35 12.25
N PRO A 98 -12.54 -9.11 13.57
CA PRO A 98 -12.05 -7.85 14.13
C PRO A 98 -10.58 -7.60 13.78
N TYR A 99 -10.23 -6.37 13.51
CA TYR A 99 -8.84 -5.96 13.29
C TYR A 99 -8.03 -6.05 14.59
N GLY A 100 -6.96 -6.81 14.57
CA GLY A 100 -6.07 -7.06 15.70
C GLY A 100 -4.75 -6.27 15.66
N GLY A 101 -4.46 -5.59 14.55
CA GLY A 101 -3.25 -4.79 14.39
C GLY A 101 -2.49 -5.07 13.10
N THR A 102 -1.34 -4.42 12.94
CA THR A 102 -0.45 -4.59 11.79
C THR A 102 0.96 -4.90 12.24
N ILE A 103 1.57 -5.89 11.60
CA ILE A 103 3.02 -6.13 11.66
C ILE A 103 3.64 -5.43 10.45
N VAL A 104 4.70 -4.67 10.68
CA VAL A 104 5.49 -4.03 9.63
C VAL A 104 6.85 -4.70 9.61
N THR A 105 7.20 -5.33 8.49
CA THR A 105 8.44 -6.06 8.31
C THR A 105 9.25 -5.43 7.18
N ASP A 106 10.44 -4.92 7.49
CA ASP A 106 11.40 -4.47 6.48
C ASP A 106 12.24 -5.69 6.02
N ILE A 107 12.24 -5.95 4.72
CA ILE A 107 12.84 -7.14 4.10
C ILE A 107 13.90 -6.69 3.09
N ALA A 108 15.09 -7.28 3.15
CA ALA A 108 16.20 -7.00 2.23
C ALA A 108 16.03 -7.79 0.92
N CYS A 109 14.95 -7.55 0.19
CA CYS A 109 14.68 -8.14 -1.11
C CYS A 109 13.98 -7.17 -2.07
N ASN A 110 14.02 -7.48 -3.36
CA ASN A 110 13.16 -6.83 -4.36
C ASN A 110 11.70 -7.24 -4.11
N TRP A 111 10.78 -6.32 -4.32
CA TRP A 111 9.35 -6.57 -4.10
C TRP A 111 8.79 -7.74 -4.92
N LYS A 112 9.32 -7.98 -6.14
CA LYS A 112 8.91 -9.11 -6.97
C LYS A 112 9.27 -10.43 -6.31
N VAL A 113 10.46 -10.52 -5.71
CA VAL A 113 10.91 -11.70 -4.96
C VAL A 113 10.04 -11.92 -3.72
N CYS A 114 9.62 -10.84 -3.05
CA CYS A 114 8.67 -10.95 -1.94
C CYS A 114 7.31 -11.52 -2.41
N VAL A 115 6.79 -11.05 -3.53
CA VAL A 115 5.56 -11.61 -4.13
C VAL A 115 5.77 -13.05 -4.58
N GLU A 116 6.89 -13.38 -5.23
CA GLU A 116 7.23 -14.76 -5.63
C GLU A 116 7.21 -15.71 -4.42
N GLN A 117 7.78 -15.28 -3.29
CA GLN A 117 7.77 -16.09 -2.06
C GLN A 117 6.35 -16.32 -1.55
N LEU A 118 5.53 -15.27 -1.49
CA LEU A 118 4.13 -15.39 -1.06
C LEU A 118 3.31 -16.31 -1.98
N LEU A 119 3.54 -16.25 -3.29
CA LEU A 119 2.82 -17.06 -4.26
C LEU A 119 3.35 -18.49 -4.35
N GLY A 120 4.66 -18.68 -4.12
CA GLY A 120 5.30 -19.99 -4.19
C GLY A 120 4.88 -20.94 -3.06
N GLU A 121 4.40 -20.40 -1.95
CA GLU A 121 3.90 -21.19 -0.81
C GLU A 121 2.45 -21.66 -1.00
N HIS A 122 1.72 -21.16 -2.04
CA HIS A 122 0.29 -21.37 -2.20
C HIS A 122 -0.11 -21.87 -3.59
N GLY A 123 -1.16 -22.72 -3.64
CA GLY A 123 -1.79 -23.18 -4.88
C GLY A 123 -2.83 -22.20 -5.42
N VAL A 124 -3.20 -22.33 -6.70
CA VAL A 124 -4.19 -21.44 -7.38
C VAL A 124 -5.55 -21.45 -6.70
N ASP A 125 -5.98 -22.63 -6.24
CA ASP A 125 -7.29 -22.86 -5.63
C ASP A 125 -7.16 -23.26 -4.16
N GLU A 126 -6.11 -22.83 -3.48
CA GLU A 126 -5.88 -23.15 -2.09
C GLU A 126 -6.97 -22.51 -1.21
N PRO A 127 -7.72 -23.28 -0.43
CA PRO A 127 -8.74 -22.73 0.44
C PRO A 127 -8.16 -21.76 1.47
N GLY A 128 -8.65 -20.52 1.47
CA GLY A 128 -8.21 -19.50 2.41
C GLY A 128 -7.01 -18.69 1.95
N PHE A 129 -6.55 -18.88 0.71
CA PHE A 129 -5.60 -17.99 0.05
C PHE A 129 -6.25 -17.26 -1.13
N ALA A 130 -5.94 -15.99 -1.29
CA ALA A 130 -6.32 -15.18 -2.46
C ALA A 130 -5.23 -14.14 -2.74
N TRP A 131 -4.90 -13.98 -4.01
CA TRP A 131 -3.93 -12.98 -4.45
C TRP A 131 -4.60 -11.91 -5.33
N PHE A 132 -4.29 -10.66 -5.05
CA PHE A 132 -4.80 -9.48 -5.75
C PHE A 132 -3.63 -8.71 -6.34
N TRP A 133 -3.57 -8.74 -7.67
CA TRP A 133 -2.50 -8.10 -8.44
C TRP A 133 -2.32 -6.61 -8.09
N PRO A 134 -1.10 -6.11 -7.99
CA PRO A 134 0.17 -6.87 -7.97
C PRO A 134 0.67 -7.20 -6.56
N LEU A 135 0.19 -6.52 -5.51
CA LEU A 135 0.92 -6.33 -4.26
C LEU A 135 0.14 -6.77 -3.01
N VAL A 136 -1.03 -7.38 -3.16
CA VAL A 136 -1.86 -7.76 -2.01
C VAL A 136 -2.17 -9.24 -2.05
N ALA A 137 -1.97 -9.91 -0.92
CA ALA A 137 -2.43 -11.27 -0.69
C ALA A 137 -3.32 -11.34 0.56
N MET A 138 -4.26 -12.26 0.58
CA MET A 138 -5.05 -12.59 1.76
C MET A 138 -4.89 -14.09 2.04
N ARG A 139 -4.57 -14.45 3.27
CA ARG A 139 -4.42 -15.86 3.68
C ARG A 139 -4.93 -16.13 5.08
N ARG A 140 -5.32 -17.37 5.33
CA ARG A 140 -5.60 -17.83 6.68
C ARG A 140 -4.31 -18.22 7.39
N SER A 141 -4.24 -17.91 8.69
CA SER A 141 -3.17 -18.31 9.59
C SER A 141 -3.80 -18.74 10.92
N GLY A 142 -4.10 -20.04 11.05
CA GLY A 142 -4.93 -20.56 12.14
C GLY A 142 -6.31 -19.93 12.15
N PRO A 143 -6.74 -19.33 13.28
CA PRO A 143 -8.02 -18.62 13.36
C PRO A 143 -7.99 -17.24 12.70
N ALA A 144 -6.80 -16.68 12.46
CA ALA A 144 -6.64 -15.35 11.90
C ALA A 144 -6.72 -15.33 10.37
N VAL A 145 -7.11 -14.16 9.83
CA VAL A 145 -6.94 -13.78 8.43
C VAL A 145 -5.85 -12.71 8.36
N LEU A 146 -4.88 -12.91 7.52
CA LEU A 146 -3.84 -11.93 7.22
C LEU A 146 -4.12 -11.29 5.86
N VAL A 147 -4.13 -9.97 5.81
CA VAL A 147 -4.07 -9.21 4.56
C VAL A 147 -2.67 -8.65 4.45
N GLU A 148 -1.91 -9.16 3.50
CA GLU A 148 -0.50 -8.83 3.30
C GLU A 148 -0.35 -7.87 2.14
N GLN A 149 0.23 -6.70 2.40
CA GLN A 149 0.50 -5.68 1.41
C GLN A 149 2.02 -5.55 1.23
N VAL A 150 2.48 -5.83 0.03
CA VAL A 150 3.88 -5.68 -0.37
C VAL A 150 4.10 -4.25 -0.87
N VAL A 151 4.99 -3.50 -0.22
CA VAL A 151 5.27 -2.12 -0.60
C VAL A 151 6.73 -2.00 -1.04
N PRO A 152 7.01 -1.71 -2.33
CA PRO A 152 8.35 -1.40 -2.80
C PRO A 152 8.91 -0.17 -2.06
N HIS A 153 10.10 -0.29 -1.48
CA HIS A 153 10.74 0.82 -0.79
C HIS A 153 11.97 1.33 -1.54
N THR A 154 12.85 0.40 -1.94
CA THR A 154 13.96 0.64 -2.88
C THR A 154 14.09 -0.58 -3.79
N PHE A 155 15.08 -0.58 -4.71
CA PHE A 155 15.32 -1.71 -5.61
C PHE A 155 15.52 -3.06 -4.87
N LEU A 156 16.21 -3.05 -3.71
CA LEU A 156 16.49 -4.22 -2.88
C LEU A 156 15.90 -4.11 -1.47
N ARG A 157 14.88 -3.32 -1.28
CA ARG A 157 14.18 -3.22 0.00
C ARG A 157 12.68 -3.18 -0.23
N THR A 158 12.00 -4.06 0.47
CA THR A 158 10.54 -4.19 0.48
C THR A 158 10.04 -4.03 1.91
N ARG A 159 8.91 -3.38 2.07
CA ARG A 159 8.18 -3.34 3.32
C ARG A 159 6.91 -4.17 3.18
N LEU A 160 6.77 -5.18 4.02
CA LEU A 160 5.57 -6.00 4.10
C LEU A 160 4.72 -5.53 5.27
N PHE A 161 3.47 -5.17 4.99
CA PHE A 161 2.46 -4.92 6.01
C PHE A 161 1.57 -6.14 6.11
N SER A 162 1.57 -6.81 7.26
CA SER A 162 0.67 -7.92 7.55
C SER A 162 -0.43 -7.44 8.51
N HIS A 163 -1.59 -7.12 7.96
CA HIS A 163 -2.77 -6.72 8.73
C HIS A 163 -3.47 -7.96 9.27
N VAL A 164 -3.56 -8.05 10.59
CA VAL A 164 -4.11 -9.21 11.31
C VAL A 164 -5.58 -8.98 11.63
N PHE A 165 -6.44 -9.92 11.26
CA PHE A 165 -7.85 -9.94 11.63
C PHE A 165 -8.19 -11.24 12.34
N GLY A 166 -8.97 -11.19 13.42
CA GLY A 166 -9.37 -12.37 14.22
C GLY A 166 -8.25 -12.99 15.03
N GLY A 167 -7.16 -12.26 15.26
CA GLY A 167 -6.00 -12.69 16.03
C GLY A 167 -5.23 -11.52 16.61
N THR A 168 -4.08 -11.78 17.19
CA THR A 168 -3.18 -10.74 17.74
C THR A 168 -1.90 -10.65 16.91
N VAL A 169 -1.32 -9.46 16.87
CA VAL A 169 0.00 -9.22 16.27
C VAL A 169 1.06 -10.14 16.88
N GLU A 170 1.02 -10.35 18.20
CA GLU A 170 1.99 -11.17 18.91
C GLU A 170 2.00 -12.62 18.41
N ALA A 171 0.82 -13.21 18.19
CA ALA A 171 0.69 -14.58 17.70
C ALA A 171 1.23 -14.77 16.25
N GLN A 172 1.40 -13.70 15.50
CA GLN A 172 1.85 -13.74 14.10
C GLN A 172 3.31 -13.31 13.90
N LYS A 173 4.01 -12.88 14.95
CA LYS A 173 5.39 -12.37 14.83
C LYS A 173 6.39 -13.41 14.33
N GLU A 174 6.29 -14.63 14.80
CA GLU A 174 7.18 -15.72 14.39
C GLU A 174 7.00 -16.03 12.89
N ALA A 175 5.75 -16.12 12.43
CA ALA A 175 5.44 -16.32 11.02
C ALA A 175 5.95 -15.17 10.14
N ALA A 176 5.82 -13.92 10.60
CA ALA A 176 6.35 -12.77 9.89
C ALA A 176 7.89 -12.77 9.81
N ALA A 177 8.57 -13.21 10.87
CA ALA A 177 10.02 -13.36 10.88
C ALA A 177 10.47 -14.47 9.91
N ALA A 178 9.79 -15.61 9.89
CA ALA A 178 10.07 -16.71 8.97
C ALA A 178 9.85 -16.30 7.50
N ALA A 179 8.78 -15.56 7.21
CA ALA A 179 8.51 -15.01 5.87
C ALA A 179 9.63 -14.06 5.42
N LYS A 180 10.11 -13.19 6.32
CA LYS A 180 11.24 -12.31 6.04
C LYS A 180 12.48 -13.11 5.63
N GLU A 181 12.89 -14.09 6.44
CA GLU A 181 14.05 -14.92 6.15
C GLU A 181 13.91 -15.69 4.83
N ALA A 182 12.72 -16.19 4.52
CA ALA A 182 12.44 -16.89 3.27
C ALA A 182 12.60 -15.96 2.06
N CYS A 183 12.06 -14.74 2.11
CA CYS A 183 12.23 -13.73 1.07
C CYS A 183 13.71 -13.36 0.86
N GLU A 184 14.47 -13.15 1.95
CA GLU A 184 15.87 -12.79 1.87
C GLU A 184 16.74 -13.92 1.30
N ARG A 185 16.47 -15.19 1.67
CA ARG A 185 17.11 -16.37 1.04
C ARG A 185 16.76 -16.47 -0.44
N LEU A 186 15.50 -16.30 -0.82
CA LEU A 186 15.09 -16.34 -2.22
C LEU A 186 15.74 -15.23 -3.04
N GLN A 187 15.92 -14.03 -2.47
CA GLN A 187 16.64 -12.93 -3.12
C GLN A 187 18.08 -13.33 -3.46
N LEU A 188 18.79 -14.01 -2.57
CA LEU A 188 20.16 -14.49 -2.83
C LEU A 188 20.17 -15.52 -3.96
N THR A 189 19.21 -16.43 -3.98
CA THR A 189 19.04 -17.43 -5.04
C THR A 189 18.82 -16.78 -6.41
N ARG A 190 17.94 -15.76 -6.46
CA ARG A 190 17.67 -14.99 -7.70
C ARG A 190 18.89 -14.18 -8.15
N ALA A 191 19.62 -13.59 -7.23
CA ALA A 191 20.85 -12.86 -7.53
C ALA A 191 21.94 -13.79 -8.10
N ALA A 192 21.93 -15.08 -7.75
CA ALA A 192 22.83 -16.10 -8.31
C ALA A 192 22.39 -16.61 -9.70
N GLY A 193 21.30 -16.08 -10.27
CA GLY A 193 20.81 -16.41 -11.62
C GLY A 193 19.89 -17.63 -11.68
N THR A 194 19.45 -18.18 -10.55
CA THR A 194 18.49 -19.29 -10.55
C THR A 194 17.12 -18.78 -10.98
N PRO A 195 16.50 -19.36 -12.03
CA PRO A 195 15.19 -18.93 -12.50
C PRO A 195 14.10 -19.19 -11.45
N ALA A 196 12.97 -18.51 -11.61
CA ALA A 196 11.80 -18.76 -10.81
C ALA A 196 11.17 -20.10 -11.23
N GLU A 197 11.20 -21.09 -10.35
CA GLU A 197 10.44 -22.31 -10.49
C GLU A 197 9.24 -22.24 -9.53
N GLY A 198 8.04 -22.57 -10.01
CA GLY A 198 6.86 -22.53 -9.15
C GLY A 198 5.56 -22.85 -9.87
N GLY A 199 4.48 -22.92 -9.11
CA GLY A 199 3.15 -23.26 -9.58
C GLY A 199 2.50 -22.22 -10.49
N ALA A 200 1.24 -22.47 -10.88
CA ALA A 200 0.51 -21.65 -11.84
C ALA A 200 0.32 -20.17 -11.38
N LEU A 201 0.25 -19.90 -10.08
CA LEU A 201 0.19 -18.52 -9.56
C LEU A 201 1.45 -17.73 -9.89
N LEU A 202 2.62 -18.34 -9.70
CA LEU A 202 3.89 -17.71 -10.01
C LEU A 202 4.06 -17.48 -11.51
N THR A 203 3.67 -18.45 -12.33
CA THR A 203 3.65 -18.31 -13.78
C THR A 203 2.76 -17.15 -14.21
N ARG A 204 1.55 -17.06 -13.65
CA ARG A 204 0.62 -15.96 -13.91
C ARG A 204 1.19 -14.60 -13.48
N PHE A 205 1.87 -14.54 -12.34
CA PHE A 205 2.52 -13.32 -11.87
C PHE A 205 3.56 -12.80 -12.87
N HIS A 206 4.43 -13.69 -13.38
CA HIS A 206 5.44 -13.30 -14.37
C HIS A 206 4.80 -12.86 -15.70
N GLN A 207 3.77 -13.54 -16.17
CA GLN A 207 3.04 -13.13 -17.38
C GLN A 207 2.45 -11.71 -17.22
N MET A 208 1.78 -11.44 -16.10
CA MET A 208 1.21 -10.10 -15.82
C MET A 208 2.28 -9.02 -15.66
N LEU A 209 3.47 -9.36 -15.14
CA LEU A 209 4.62 -8.45 -15.13
C LEU A 209 5.08 -8.10 -16.55
N ASP A 210 5.26 -9.10 -17.40
CA ASP A 210 5.71 -8.91 -18.78
C ASP A 210 4.71 -8.05 -19.57
N GLU A 211 3.40 -8.31 -19.41
CA GLU A 211 2.33 -7.50 -20.01
C GLU A 211 2.38 -6.04 -19.53
N ALA A 212 2.55 -5.82 -18.22
CA ALA A 212 2.63 -4.49 -17.64
C ALA A 212 3.85 -3.69 -18.15
N TYR A 213 5.00 -4.35 -18.34
CA TYR A 213 6.18 -3.71 -18.90
C TYR A 213 6.08 -3.47 -20.41
N ALA A 214 5.46 -4.39 -21.17
CA ALA A 214 5.26 -4.22 -22.61
C ALA A 214 4.30 -3.06 -22.92
N GLY A 215 3.29 -2.83 -22.09
CA GLY A 215 2.34 -1.71 -22.24
C GLY A 215 2.87 -0.33 -21.83
N SER A 216 4.09 -0.27 -21.28
CA SER A 216 4.74 0.97 -20.80
C SER A 216 5.76 1.56 -21.80
N SER A 217 5.83 0.99 -23.01
CA SER A 217 6.79 1.35 -24.09
C SER A 217 6.20 2.32 -25.10
#